data_ccac45dffe63c90d3e1f656c0b65a52e
#
_entry.id   ccac45dffe63c90d3e1f656c0b65a52e
#
_cell.length_a   1.000
_cell.length_b   1.000
_cell.length_c   1.000
_cell.angle_alpha   90.00
_cell.angle_beta   90.00
_cell.angle_gamma   90.00
#
_symmetry.space_group_name_H-M   'P 1'
#
loop_
_entity.id
_entity.type
_entity.pdbx_description
1 polymer ?
#
loop_
_entity_poly.entity_id
_entity_poly.type
_entity_poly.pdbx_seq_one_letter_code
_entity_poly.pdbx_strand_id
1 'polypeptide(L)'
;MEKEYDPHEYNIAVPCEVCGGLTFVDDYGNSGKCSHCGWKQSRNNAYMDIEQGISYPMLVPLSRAREQYKAGKKFKATFEDFINGLKFYSEMLFWHDGKVYEVYYKKNFVVFCNKDMIYEYADEDEFRDKANINGRLLKDIWDEVVHPCFMYCGGEHDYDFPSED
;
A
#
# COMPACT_ATOMS: atom_id res chain seq x y z
N MET A 1 -25.76 -28.03 11.45
CA MET A 1 -24.36 -27.93 10.98
C MET A 1 -23.97 -26.49 11.19
N GLU A 2 -23.19 -26.23 12.21
CA GLU A 2 -22.64 -24.87 12.42
C GLU A 2 -21.68 -24.62 11.27
N LYS A 3 -21.89 -23.50 10.56
CA LYS A 3 -20.95 -23.04 9.54
C LYS A 3 -19.64 -22.72 10.29
N GLU A 4 -18.56 -23.39 9.93
CA GLU A 4 -17.24 -23.08 10.44
C GLU A 4 -16.94 -21.63 10.09
N TYR A 5 -16.57 -20.82 11.06
CA TYR A 5 -16.28 -19.39 10.86
C TYR A 5 -15.05 -19.28 9.94
N ASP A 6 -15.24 -18.77 8.74
CA ASP A 6 -14.15 -18.39 7.85
C ASP A 6 -13.82 -16.90 8.08
N PRO A 7 -12.67 -16.58 8.68
CA PRO A 7 -12.28 -15.21 8.93
C PRO A 7 -12.03 -14.41 7.64
N HIS A 8 -11.99 -15.06 6.48
CA HIS A 8 -11.85 -14.43 5.17
C HIS A 8 -13.18 -14.29 4.41
N GLU A 9 -14.31 -14.69 5.02
CA GLU A 9 -15.62 -14.50 4.40
C GLU A 9 -15.95 -12.99 4.36
N TYR A 10 -16.00 -12.41 3.16
CA TYR A 10 -16.40 -11.04 2.93
C TYR A 10 -17.91 -10.89 3.16
N ASN A 11 -18.29 -10.18 4.20
CA ASN A 11 -19.70 -10.10 4.66
C ASN A 11 -20.43 -8.86 4.15
N ILE A 12 -19.71 -7.85 3.65
CA ILE A 12 -20.29 -6.56 3.27
C ILE A 12 -20.03 -6.29 1.80
N ALA A 13 -21.09 -6.17 1.03
CA ALA A 13 -21.04 -5.77 -0.37
C ALA A 13 -21.12 -4.24 -0.45
N VAL A 14 -20.15 -3.62 -1.11
CA VAL A 14 -20.10 -2.18 -1.35
C VAL A 14 -19.79 -1.88 -2.81
N PRO A 15 -20.30 -0.77 -3.37
CA PRO A 15 -19.89 -0.36 -4.71
C PRO A 15 -18.41 0.02 -4.73
N CYS A 16 -17.70 -0.37 -5.77
CA CYS A 16 -16.32 0.03 -5.95
C CYS A 16 -16.22 1.54 -6.16
N GLU A 17 -15.38 2.19 -5.36
CA GLU A 17 -15.17 3.65 -5.38
C GLU A 17 -14.60 4.15 -6.71
N VAL A 18 -13.93 3.28 -7.47
CA VAL A 18 -13.31 3.60 -8.75
C VAL A 18 -14.23 3.36 -9.93
N CYS A 19 -14.79 2.15 -10.05
CA CYS A 19 -15.55 1.74 -11.25
C CYS A 19 -17.03 1.49 -11.00
N GLY A 20 -17.50 1.57 -9.75
CA GLY A 20 -18.90 1.28 -9.38
C GLY A 20 -19.29 -0.21 -9.36
N GLY A 21 -18.38 -1.11 -9.73
CA GLY A 21 -18.57 -2.55 -9.64
C GLY A 21 -18.70 -3.03 -8.20
N LEU A 22 -19.26 -4.22 -7.99
CA LEU A 22 -19.47 -4.74 -6.65
C LEU A 22 -18.14 -5.25 -6.04
N THR A 23 -17.86 -4.79 -4.83
CA THR A 23 -16.71 -5.20 -4.02
C THR A 23 -17.19 -5.73 -2.69
N PHE A 24 -16.55 -6.77 -2.17
CA PHE A 24 -16.83 -7.30 -0.84
C PHE A 24 -15.69 -6.97 0.11
N VAL A 25 -16.03 -6.51 1.30
CA VAL A 25 -15.10 -6.23 2.40
C VAL A 25 -15.55 -6.99 3.63
N ASP A 26 -14.62 -7.43 4.47
CA ASP A 26 -14.95 -8.13 5.70
C ASP A 26 -15.34 -7.18 6.84
N ASP A 27 -15.85 -7.74 7.93
CA ASP A 27 -16.30 -6.97 9.10
C ASP A 27 -15.17 -6.32 9.88
N TYR A 28 -13.92 -6.76 9.68
CA TYR A 28 -12.74 -6.24 10.35
C TYR A 28 -12.11 -5.05 9.63
N GLY A 29 -12.67 -4.65 8.48
CA GLY A 29 -12.16 -3.54 7.67
C GLY A 29 -10.99 -3.92 6.76
N ASN A 30 -10.75 -5.23 6.57
CA ASN A 30 -9.82 -5.69 5.55
C ASN A 30 -10.30 -5.30 4.16
N SER A 31 -9.37 -5.15 3.25
CA SER A 31 -9.69 -4.73 1.90
C SER A 31 -10.34 -5.85 1.09
N GLY A 32 -11.43 -5.50 0.40
CA GLY A 32 -11.96 -6.30 -0.69
C GLY A 32 -11.36 -5.86 -2.02
N LYS A 33 -11.06 -6.80 -2.89
CA LYS A 33 -10.60 -6.53 -4.25
C LYS A 33 -11.78 -6.51 -5.20
N CYS A 34 -11.96 -5.41 -5.93
CA CYS A 34 -12.96 -5.34 -6.99
C CYS A 34 -12.60 -6.30 -8.13
N SER A 35 -13.49 -7.26 -8.42
CA SER A 35 -13.30 -8.24 -9.50
C SER A 35 -13.28 -7.59 -10.90
N HIS A 36 -13.83 -6.38 -11.02
CA HIS A 36 -13.92 -5.67 -12.29
C HIS A 36 -12.69 -4.83 -12.61
N CYS A 37 -12.19 -4.02 -11.66
CA CYS A 37 -11.06 -3.12 -11.91
C CYS A 37 -9.80 -3.43 -11.09
N GLY A 38 -9.88 -4.34 -10.12
CA GLY A 38 -8.77 -4.70 -9.27
C GLY A 38 -8.46 -3.70 -8.15
N TRP A 39 -9.29 -2.64 -7.98
CA TRP A 39 -9.13 -1.71 -6.86
C TRP A 39 -9.33 -2.44 -5.54
N LYS A 40 -8.40 -2.26 -4.61
CA LYS A 40 -8.53 -2.77 -3.24
C LYS A 40 -9.14 -1.68 -2.38
N GLN A 41 -10.29 -1.96 -1.82
CA GLN A 41 -11.10 -1.03 -1.04
C GLN A 41 -11.22 -1.54 0.39
N SER A 42 -11.16 -0.63 1.37
CA SER A 42 -11.30 -0.95 2.78
C SER A 42 -12.41 -0.11 3.41
N ARG A 43 -13.08 -0.63 4.42
CA ARG A 43 -14.02 0.13 5.25
C ARG A 43 -13.36 1.34 5.90
N ASN A 44 -12.06 1.27 6.19
CA ASN A 44 -11.31 2.39 6.75
C ASN A 44 -11.32 3.61 5.84
N ASN A 45 -11.45 3.43 4.53
CA ASN A 45 -11.57 4.54 3.58
C ASN A 45 -12.81 5.41 3.82
N ALA A 46 -13.87 4.87 4.43
CA ALA A 46 -15.07 5.64 4.77
C ALA A 46 -14.81 6.75 5.80
N TYR A 47 -13.72 6.68 6.55
CA TYR A 47 -13.34 7.63 7.58
C TYR A 47 -12.15 8.52 7.17
N MET A 48 -11.67 8.39 5.95
CA MET A 48 -10.50 9.08 5.43
C MET A 48 -10.87 9.94 4.23
N ASP A 49 -10.23 11.08 4.09
CA ASP A 49 -10.28 11.84 2.83
C ASP A 49 -9.37 11.18 1.80
N ILE A 50 -9.89 10.22 1.07
CA ILE A 50 -9.16 9.47 0.06
C ILE A 50 -9.21 10.09 -1.34
N GLU A 51 -9.99 11.16 -1.54
CA GLU A 51 -10.12 11.77 -2.87
C GLU A 51 -8.81 12.43 -3.32
N GLN A 52 -8.13 13.14 -2.42
CA GLN A 52 -6.86 13.82 -2.68
C GLN A 52 -5.72 13.28 -1.80
N GLY A 53 -6.04 12.46 -0.82
CA GLY A 53 -5.11 11.91 0.16
C GLY A 53 -4.79 10.44 -0.09
N ILE A 54 -4.47 9.74 0.99
CA ILE A 54 -4.01 8.35 0.97
C ILE A 54 -5.21 7.41 1.07
N SER A 55 -5.36 6.50 0.12
CA SER A 55 -6.31 5.39 0.25
C SER A 55 -5.64 4.17 0.89
N TYR A 56 -6.39 3.46 1.69
CA TYR A 56 -5.99 2.16 2.22
C TYR A 56 -6.60 1.04 1.36
N PRO A 57 -5.87 -0.01 0.97
CA PRO A 57 -4.42 -0.23 1.13
C PRO A 57 -3.59 0.23 -0.09
N MET A 58 -4.18 0.91 -1.05
CA MET A 58 -3.57 1.17 -2.36
C MET A 58 -2.58 2.32 -2.37
N LEU A 59 -2.60 3.21 -1.38
CA LEU A 59 -1.82 4.46 -1.28
C LEU A 59 -2.09 5.49 -2.39
N VAL A 60 -2.84 5.14 -3.40
CA VAL A 60 -3.16 6.04 -4.52
C VAL A 60 -4.38 6.88 -4.16
N PRO A 61 -4.36 8.21 -4.30
CA PRO A 61 -5.56 9.04 -4.16
C PRO A 61 -6.67 8.56 -5.11
N LEU A 62 -7.91 8.55 -4.62
CA LEU A 62 -9.05 8.02 -5.36
C LEU A 62 -9.29 8.75 -6.68
N SER A 63 -9.10 10.07 -6.69
CA SER A 63 -9.18 10.89 -7.92
C SER A 63 -8.23 10.38 -9.01
N ARG A 64 -6.97 10.12 -8.65
CA ARG A 64 -5.97 9.58 -9.57
C ARG A 64 -6.27 8.14 -9.98
N ALA A 65 -6.77 7.31 -9.05
CA ALA A 65 -7.18 5.94 -9.37
C ALA A 65 -8.28 5.90 -10.43
N ARG A 66 -9.27 6.80 -10.34
CA ARG A 66 -10.31 6.93 -11.37
C ARG A 66 -9.77 7.36 -12.73
N GLU A 67 -8.80 8.26 -12.75
CA GLU A 67 -8.11 8.67 -14.00
C GLU A 67 -7.30 7.53 -14.61
N GLN A 68 -6.54 6.80 -13.78
CA GLN A 68 -5.78 5.62 -14.21
C GLN A 68 -6.71 4.55 -14.78
N TYR A 69 -7.82 4.28 -14.12
CA TYR A 69 -8.82 3.32 -14.60
C TYR A 69 -9.41 3.73 -15.96
N LYS A 70 -9.85 4.99 -16.08
CA LYS A 70 -10.36 5.51 -17.36
C LYS A 70 -9.35 5.44 -18.50
N ALA A 71 -8.07 5.59 -18.18
CA ALA A 71 -6.97 5.48 -19.14
C ALA A 71 -6.52 4.02 -19.39
N GLY A 72 -7.16 3.01 -18.80
CA GLY A 72 -6.78 1.61 -18.91
C GLY A 72 -5.42 1.28 -18.27
N LYS A 73 -4.98 2.07 -17.31
CA LYS A 73 -3.70 1.89 -16.61
C LYS A 73 -3.90 1.11 -15.31
N LYS A 74 -2.85 0.41 -14.87
CA LYS A 74 -2.80 -0.20 -13.54
C LYS A 74 -2.72 0.88 -12.45
N PHE A 75 -3.31 0.61 -11.30
CA PHE A 75 -3.14 1.48 -10.12
C PHE A 75 -1.71 1.37 -9.61
N LYS A 76 -1.06 2.50 -9.49
CA LYS A 76 0.33 2.56 -9.02
C LYS A 76 0.54 3.80 -8.16
N ALA A 77 1.01 3.58 -6.93
CA ALA A 77 1.42 4.63 -6.03
C ALA A 77 2.73 5.27 -6.53
N THR A 78 2.82 6.58 -6.49
CA THR A 78 4.06 7.30 -6.74
C THR A 78 4.99 7.25 -5.52
N PHE A 79 6.25 7.64 -5.69
CA PHE A 79 7.16 7.76 -4.55
C PHE A 79 6.65 8.78 -3.51
N GLU A 80 6.05 9.88 -3.95
CA GLU A 80 5.43 10.86 -3.04
C GLU A 80 4.20 10.28 -2.29
N ASP A 81 3.42 9.42 -2.92
CA ASP A 81 2.34 8.71 -2.22
C ASP A 81 2.91 7.83 -1.09
N PHE A 82 4.04 7.18 -1.35
CA PHE A 82 4.73 6.36 -0.35
C PHE A 82 5.27 7.22 0.81
N ILE A 83 5.89 8.37 0.52
CA ILE A 83 6.35 9.32 1.54
C ILE A 83 5.16 9.83 2.37
N ASN A 84 4.05 10.18 1.74
CA ASN A 84 2.83 10.60 2.44
C ASN A 84 2.25 9.43 3.28
N GLY A 85 2.30 8.22 2.76
CA GLY A 85 1.93 7.01 3.49
C GLY A 85 2.79 6.81 4.74
N LEU A 86 4.10 6.99 4.62
CA LEU A 86 5.03 6.90 5.75
C LEU A 86 4.69 7.91 6.85
N LYS A 87 4.38 9.15 6.51
CA LYS A 87 3.96 10.19 7.46
C LYS A 87 2.67 9.82 8.19
N PHE A 88 1.76 9.13 7.52
CA PHE A 88 0.46 8.76 8.07
C PHE A 88 0.51 7.46 8.89
N TYR A 89 1.16 6.42 8.36
CA TYR A 89 1.17 5.08 8.94
C TYR A 89 2.38 4.79 9.82
N SER A 90 3.43 5.58 9.71
CA SER A 90 4.71 5.43 10.44
C SER A 90 5.55 4.21 10.06
N GLU A 91 4.99 3.26 9.33
CA GLU A 91 5.65 2.02 8.93
C GLU A 91 5.18 1.63 7.52
N MET A 92 6.12 1.44 6.61
CA MET A 92 5.86 1.11 5.22
C MET A 92 6.78 0.00 4.76
N LEU A 93 6.36 -0.73 3.74
CA LEU A 93 7.22 -1.70 3.08
C LEU A 93 6.97 -1.72 1.57
N PHE A 94 7.95 -2.26 0.84
CA PHE A 94 7.87 -2.49 -0.59
C PHE A 94 8.82 -3.62 -1.00
N TRP A 95 8.65 -4.11 -2.22
CA TRP A 95 9.54 -5.10 -2.84
C TRP A 95 10.32 -4.46 -3.98
N HIS A 96 11.58 -4.83 -4.07
CA HIS A 96 12.43 -4.47 -5.20
C HIS A 96 13.44 -5.60 -5.42
N ASP A 97 13.57 -6.06 -6.64
CA ASP A 97 14.50 -7.14 -7.03
C ASP A 97 14.39 -8.37 -6.11
N GLY A 98 13.15 -8.84 -5.88
CA GLY A 98 12.85 -10.01 -5.06
C GLY A 98 13.15 -9.87 -3.56
N LYS A 99 13.47 -8.67 -3.09
CA LYS A 99 13.74 -8.38 -1.68
C LYS A 99 12.68 -7.46 -1.09
N VAL A 100 12.31 -7.72 0.17
CA VAL A 100 11.47 -6.83 0.98
C VAL A 100 12.33 -5.75 1.60
N TYR A 101 11.85 -4.53 1.56
CA TYR A 101 12.42 -3.37 2.22
C TYR A 101 11.38 -2.76 3.17
N GLU A 102 11.84 -2.36 4.35
CA GLU A 102 11.03 -1.74 5.39
C GLU A 102 11.48 -0.30 5.60
N VAL A 103 10.51 0.59 5.79
CA VAL A 103 10.75 2.00 6.14
C VAL A 103 9.86 2.34 7.32
N TYR A 104 10.44 2.77 8.43
CA TYR A 104 9.68 3.10 9.62
C TYR A 104 10.34 4.20 10.46
N TYR A 105 9.55 4.83 11.35
CA TYR A 105 10.08 5.77 12.32
C TYR A 105 10.63 5.05 13.55
N LYS A 106 11.83 5.45 13.96
CA LYS A 106 12.45 5.08 15.23
C LYS A 106 12.81 6.35 15.98
N LYS A 107 12.01 6.73 16.97
CA LYS A 107 12.10 8.04 17.62
C LYS A 107 11.89 9.16 16.58
N ASN A 108 12.97 9.91 16.26
CA ASN A 108 12.93 11.03 15.33
C ASN A 108 13.63 10.71 14.01
N PHE A 109 14.00 9.46 13.76
CA PHE A 109 14.71 9.03 12.56
C PHE A 109 13.83 8.18 11.68
N VAL A 110 14.02 8.28 10.37
CA VAL A 110 13.48 7.34 9.39
C VAL A 110 14.50 6.22 9.22
N VAL A 111 14.09 4.99 9.50
CA VAL A 111 14.91 3.79 9.28
C VAL A 111 14.50 3.15 7.97
N PHE A 112 15.46 2.86 7.13
CA PHE A 112 15.30 2.12 5.88
C PHE A 112 16.16 0.87 5.93
N CYS A 113 15.55 -0.30 5.88
CA CYS A 113 16.27 -1.54 6.07
C CYS A 113 15.70 -2.71 5.26
N ASN A 114 16.50 -3.74 5.15
CA ASN A 114 16.13 -5.11 4.84
C ASN A 114 17.03 -6.06 5.64
N LYS A 115 16.99 -7.36 5.36
CA LYS A 115 17.81 -8.35 6.06
C LYS A 115 19.33 -8.12 5.95
N ASP A 116 19.78 -7.39 4.92
CA ASP A 116 21.21 -7.23 4.58
C ASP A 116 21.74 -5.81 4.88
N MET A 117 20.85 -4.82 5.10
CA MET A 117 21.22 -3.42 5.27
C MET A 117 20.30 -2.69 6.26
N ILE A 118 20.84 -1.66 6.89
CA ILE A 118 20.09 -0.70 7.69
C ILE A 118 20.72 0.69 7.53
N TYR A 119 19.87 1.68 7.22
CA TYR A 119 20.23 3.09 7.14
C TYR A 119 19.28 3.93 7.96
N GLU A 120 19.78 5.00 8.55
CA GLU A 120 19.00 5.99 9.31
C GLU A 120 19.10 7.36 8.63
N TYR A 121 17.97 8.04 8.50
CA TYR A 121 17.83 9.39 7.94
C TYR A 121 17.22 10.30 9.00
N ALA A 122 17.64 11.55 9.03
CA ALA A 122 17.19 12.51 10.05
C ALA A 122 15.67 12.76 9.98
N ASP A 123 15.12 12.76 8.79
CA ASP A 123 13.70 12.97 8.50
C ASP A 123 13.29 12.39 7.13
N GLU A 124 12.02 12.60 6.76
CA GLU A 124 11.48 12.11 5.49
C GLU A 124 12.07 12.84 4.29
N ASP A 125 12.47 14.08 4.43
CA ASP A 125 13.06 14.85 3.34
C ASP A 125 14.46 14.32 3.02
N GLU A 126 15.23 14.02 4.05
CA GLU A 126 16.53 13.34 3.85
C GLU A 126 16.36 11.94 3.27
N PHE A 127 15.40 11.16 3.76
CA PHE A 127 15.09 9.85 3.18
C PHE A 127 14.69 9.98 1.70
N ARG A 128 13.78 10.90 1.37
CA ARG A 128 13.34 11.16 -0.02
C ARG A 128 14.50 11.44 -0.95
N ASP A 129 15.46 12.25 -0.50
CA ASP A 129 16.53 12.74 -1.35
C ASP A 129 17.74 11.80 -1.43
N LYS A 130 18.00 11.01 -0.39
CA LYS A 130 19.24 10.23 -0.26
C LYS A 130 19.05 8.71 -0.23
N ALA A 131 17.83 8.21 0.05
CA ALA A 131 17.60 6.77 0.08
C ALA A 131 17.99 6.14 -1.25
N ASN A 132 18.75 5.07 -1.16
CA ASN A 132 19.24 4.38 -2.35
C ASN A 132 19.33 2.86 -2.13
N ILE A 133 19.26 2.13 -3.24
CA ILE A 133 19.52 0.69 -3.31
C ILE A 133 20.66 0.49 -4.30
N ASN A 134 21.76 -0.09 -3.83
CA ASN A 134 22.95 -0.34 -4.65
C ASN A 134 23.46 0.92 -5.40
N GLY A 135 23.41 2.08 -4.73
CA GLY A 135 23.88 3.36 -5.29
C GLY A 135 22.92 4.07 -6.24
N ARG A 136 21.75 3.49 -6.52
CA ARG A 136 20.68 4.13 -7.30
C ARG A 136 19.68 4.75 -6.35
N LEU A 137 19.35 6.03 -6.52
CA LEU A 137 18.37 6.71 -5.67
C LEU A 137 17.00 6.04 -5.77
N LEU A 138 16.35 5.84 -4.63
CA LEU A 138 15.05 5.16 -4.54
C LEU A 138 13.99 5.86 -5.38
N LYS A 139 14.00 7.20 -5.40
CA LYS A 139 13.09 8.00 -6.22
C LYS A 139 13.26 7.75 -7.73
N ASP A 140 14.48 7.45 -8.18
CA ASP A 140 14.79 7.24 -9.60
C ASP A 140 14.44 5.82 -10.06
N ILE A 141 14.41 4.86 -9.12
CA ILE A 141 14.07 3.47 -9.41
C ILE A 141 12.65 3.10 -8.95
N TRP A 142 11.84 4.07 -8.56
CA TRP A 142 10.51 3.80 -8.01
C TRP A 142 9.61 3.04 -8.98
N ASP A 143 9.83 3.16 -10.27
CA ASP A 143 9.10 2.40 -11.28
C ASP A 143 9.39 0.90 -11.27
N GLU A 144 10.49 0.50 -10.68
CA GLU A 144 10.90 -0.91 -10.49
C GLU A 144 10.37 -1.48 -9.15
N VAL A 145 9.87 -0.61 -8.27
CA VAL A 145 9.31 -1.00 -6.96
C VAL A 145 7.94 -1.65 -7.14
N VAL A 146 7.71 -2.70 -6.38
CA VAL A 146 6.48 -3.50 -6.43
C VAL A 146 5.81 -3.47 -5.06
N HIS A 147 4.49 -3.37 -5.06
CA HIS A 147 3.62 -3.44 -3.86
C HIS A 147 4.03 -2.53 -2.70
N PRO A 148 4.21 -1.22 -2.90
CA PRO A 148 4.36 -0.33 -1.78
C PRO A 148 3.08 -0.37 -0.93
N CYS A 149 3.22 -0.67 0.35
CA CYS A 149 2.10 -0.77 1.29
C CYS A 149 2.55 -0.37 2.69
N PHE A 150 1.60 -0.11 3.58
CA PHE A 150 1.95 0.06 4.97
C PHE A 150 2.10 -1.29 5.66
N MET A 151 2.96 -1.34 6.69
CA MET A 151 3.15 -2.55 7.48
C MET A 151 2.01 -2.67 8.49
N TYR A 152 1.22 -3.74 8.39
CA TYR A 152 0.19 -4.04 9.37
C TYR A 152 0.79 -4.84 10.53
N CYS A 153 0.74 -4.26 11.74
CA CYS A 153 1.19 -4.93 12.95
C CYS A 153 0.19 -6.02 13.37
N GLY A 154 0.06 -7.12 12.65
CA GLY A 154 -0.91 -8.11 13.10
C GLY A 154 -1.03 -9.42 12.36
N GLY A 155 -0.38 -9.65 11.26
CA GLY A 155 -0.58 -10.90 10.57
C GLY A 155 0.55 -11.31 9.63
N GLU A 156 1.14 -12.45 9.90
CA GLU A 156 2.03 -13.15 8.97
C GLU A 156 1.35 -13.56 7.66
N HIS A 157 0.07 -13.17 7.45
CA HIS A 157 -0.78 -13.73 6.40
C HIS A 157 -1.19 -12.75 5.30
N ASP A 158 -0.95 -11.46 5.42
CA ASP A 158 -1.35 -10.47 4.41
C ASP A 158 -0.26 -10.14 3.38
N TYR A 159 0.83 -10.87 3.41
CA TYR A 159 1.81 -10.82 2.34
C TYR A 159 1.37 -11.74 1.20
N ASP A 160 0.38 -11.33 0.45
CA ASP A 160 0.21 -11.84 -0.90
C ASP A 160 1.46 -11.46 -1.69
N PHE A 161 2.43 -12.37 -1.70
CA PHE A 161 3.55 -12.26 -2.62
C PHE A 161 2.97 -12.04 -4.02
N PRO A 162 3.45 -11.03 -4.75
CA PRO A 162 3.01 -10.86 -6.11
C PRO A 162 3.21 -12.19 -6.83
N SER A 163 2.11 -12.78 -7.33
CA SER A 163 2.24 -13.79 -8.36
C SER A 163 3.00 -13.15 -9.51
N GLU A 164 4.11 -13.75 -9.89
CA GLU A 164 4.86 -13.39 -11.08
C GLU A 164 3.95 -13.69 -12.30
N ASP A 165 3.11 -12.69 -12.69
CA ASP A 165 2.39 -12.67 -13.96
C ASP A 165 2.55 -11.30 -14.62
#